data_8388b9ae32e312f2afc3a7f87184829e
#
_entry.id   8388b9ae32e312f2afc3a7f87184829e
#
_cell.length_a   1.000
_cell.length_b   1.000
_cell.length_c   1.000
_cell.angle_alpha   90.00
_cell.angle_beta   90.00
_cell.angle_gamma   90.00
#
_symmetry.space_group_name_H-M   'P 1'
#
loop_
_entity.id
_entity.type
_entity.pdbx_description
1 polymer ?
#
loop_
_entity_poly.entity_id
_entity_poly.type
_entity_poly.pdbx_seq_one_letter_code
_entity_poly.pdbx_strand_id
1 'polypeptide(L)'
;VFKKLWYYVLIITGLAFVVRILWSEAFLTLFDNSNFFIGLVIRYVALGFLCAFGVLIVVIAIMVQAQWFDENILSAQGQLTNMYPVSSVQLVMSKVINSFIWAFILSLVAVGVFSVFCVGTDVFKGMVEAIADLSTNNNIKISFGSIISTSCFFVATATVNLISLCYLSQTIGQVFANFKNLMVLVSFVAIFVVVLLLLYLIFSAFGVVHLFNEAIANKQSETVVRLVMSMGTRFSFINILLSFFYGFMTGCILRARLNIM
;
A
#
# COMPACT_ATOMS: atom_id res chain seq x y z
N VAL A 1 9.33 -13.30 11.15
CA VAL A 1 8.85 -12.20 10.28
C VAL A 1 9.57 -10.91 10.62
N PHE A 2 9.61 -10.49 11.90
CA PHE A 2 10.20 -9.22 12.35
C PHE A 2 11.64 -9.01 11.87
N LYS A 3 12.54 -9.99 12.08
CA LYS A 3 13.94 -9.89 11.64
C LYS A 3 14.09 -9.68 10.14
N LYS A 4 13.30 -10.40 9.31
CA LYS A 4 13.39 -10.27 7.86
C LYS A 4 12.91 -8.90 7.37
N LEU A 5 11.76 -8.41 7.88
CA LEU A 5 11.22 -7.11 7.50
C LEU A 5 12.14 -5.95 7.91
N TRP A 6 12.78 -6.04 9.08
CA TRP A 6 13.68 -4.99 9.57
C TRP A 6 14.91 -4.77 8.69
N TYR A 7 15.48 -5.84 8.12
CA TYR A 7 16.57 -5.72 7.15
C TYR A 7 16.16 -4.93 5.91
N TYR A 8 14.96 -5.16 5.38
CA TYR A 8 14.46 -4.41 4.22
C TYR A 8 14.25 -2.93 4.55
N VAL A 9 13.72 -2.62 5.72
CA VAL A 9 13.56 -1.23 6.20
C VAL A 9 14.91 -0.52 6.27
N LEU A 10 15.94 -1.17 6.81
CA LEU A 10 17.29 -0.61 6.87
C LEU A 10 17.90 -0.37 5.49
N ILE A 11 17.74 -1.32 4.56
CA ILE A 11 18.23 -1.18 3.18
C ILE A 11 17.60 0.05 2.52
N ILE A 12 16.28 0.25 2.68
CA ILE A 12 15.61 1.41 2.07
C ILE A 12 16.06 2.70 2.69
N THR A 13 16.12 2.75 4.00
CA THR A 13 16.55 3.96 4.69
C THR A 13 17.97 4.35 4.24
N GLY A 14 18.86 3.36 4.09
CA GLY A 14 20.20 3.57 3.53
C GLY A 14 20.16 4.07 2.09
N LEU A 15 19.32 3.48 1.25
CA LEU A 15 19.18 3.84 -0.15
C LEU A 15 18.58 5.24 -0.33
N ALA A 16 17.57 5.60 0.49
CA ALA A 16 17.01 6.95 0.51
C ALA A 16 18.04 7.99 0.91
N PHE A 17 18.95 7.65 1.84
CA PHE A 17 20.05 8.54 2.23
C PHE A 17 21.06 8.75 1.10
N VAL A 18 21.41 7.68 0.34
CA VAL A 18 22.26 7.78 -0.85
C VAL A 18 21.61 8.67 -1.92
N VAL A 19 20.32 8.45 -2.22
CA VAL A 19 19.59 9.28 -3.18
C VAL A 19 19.54 10.74 -2.72
N ARG A 20 19.41 10.99 -1.41
CA ARG A 20 19.47 12.33 -0.84
C ARG A 20 20.80 13.02 -1.10
N ILE A 21 21.92 12.32 -0.94
CA ILE A 21 23.26 12.86 -1.24
C ILE A 21 23.36 13.20 -2.73
N LEU A 22 22.90 12.31 -3.61
CA LEU A 22 22.89 12.53 -5.06
C LEU A 22 22.00 13.72 -5.48
N TRP A 23 20.99 14.05 -4.68
CA TRP A 23 20.08 15.18 -4.93
C TRP A 23 20.61 16.51 -4.40
N SER A 24 21.68 16.51 -3.63
CA SER A 24 22.26 17.74 -3.08
C SER A 24 22.86 18.62 -4.17
N GLU A 25 22.84 19.94 -3.97
CA GLU A 25 23.50 20.90 -4.88
C GLU A 25 25.01 20.65 -4.95
N ALA A 26 25.61 20.25 -3.83
CA ALA A 26 27.02 19.87 -3.77
C ALA A 26 27.41 18.76 -4.75
N PHE A 27 26.48 17.82 -5.04
CA PHE A 27 26.71 16.79 -6.06
C PHE A 27 26.71 17.37 -7.47
N LEU A 28 25.84 18.35 -7.75
CA LEU A 28 25.80 18.99 -9.09
C LEU A 28 27.02 19.87 -9.36
N THR A 29 27.58 20.49 -8.33
CA THR A 29 28.79 21.31 -8.48
C THR A 29 30.04 20.49 -8.83
N LEU A 30 29.99 19.17 -8.64
CA LEU A 30 31.05 18.26 -9.08
C LEU A 30 31.05 18.05 -10.61
N PHE A 31 29.94 18.39 -11.29
CA PHE A 31 29.84 18.29 -12.73
C PHE A 31 30.06 19.69 -13.34
N ASP A 32 31.10 19.86 -14.14
CA ASP A 32 31.33 21.06 -14.93
C ASP A 32 30.11 21.34 -15.83
N ASN A 33 29.94 22.60 -16.27
CA ASN A 33 28.84 23.04 -17.12
C ASN A 33 28.61 22.16 -18.38
N SER A 34 29.67 21.52 -18.89
CA SER A 34 29.60 20.57 -20.01
C SER A 34 28.91 19.25 -19.67
N ASN A 35 28.89 18.85 -18.41
CA ASN A 35 28.36 17.56 -17.93
C ASN A 35 27.08 17.71 -17.09
N PHE A 36 26.50 18.90 -17.03
CA PHE A 36 25.27 19.19 -16.26
C PHE A 36 24.10 18.24 -16.62
N PHE A 37 23.98 17.89 -17.91
CA PHE A 37 22.96 16.94 -18.37
C PHE A 37 23.14 15.55 -17.77
N ILE A 38 24.37 15.07 -17.61
CA ILE A 38 24.68 13.78 -17.00
C ILE A 38 24.29 13.80 -15.52
N GLY A 39 24.56 14.87 -14.80
CA GLY A 39 24.15 15.06 -13.40
C GLY A 39 22.63 14.99 -13.22
N LEU A 40 21.86 15.61 -14.11
CA LEU A 40 20.41 15.53 -14.15
C LEU A 40 19.91 14.10 -14.40
N VAL A 41 20.46 13.41 -15.40
CA VAL A 41 20.08 12.01 -15.70
C VAL A 41 20.32 11.11 -14.50
N ILE A 42 21.47 11.23 -13.81
CA ILE A 42 21.78 10.44 -12.61
C ILE A 42 20.73 10.68 -11.51
N ARG A 43 20.31 11.93 -11.29
CA ARG A 43 19.27 12.27 -10.31
C ARG A 43 17.93 11.57 -10.60
N TYR A 44 17.42 11.67 -11.84
CA TYR A 44 16.15 11.06 -12.21
C TYR A 44 16.20 9.54 -12.18
N VAL A 45 17.33 8.95 -12.58
CA VAL A 45 17.57 7.51 -12.48
C VAL A 45 17.57 7.08 -11.02
N ALA A 46 18.24 7.81 -10.14
CA ALA A 46 18.26 7.52 -8.70
C ALA A 46 16.85 7.62 -8.08
N LEU A 47 16.05 8.61 -8.47
CA LEU A 47 14.65 8.74 -8.05
C LEU A 47 13.80 7.53 -8.52
N GLY A 48 13.98 7.14 -9.79
CA GLY A 48 13.31 5.96 -10.35
C GLY A 48 13.64 4.68 -9.59
N PHE A 49 14.90 4.47 -9.22
CA PHE A 49 15.32 3.38 -8.36
C PHE A 49 14.67 3.44 -6.98
N LEU A 50 14.61 4.60 -6.34
CA LEU A 50 13.96 4.76 -5.03
C LEU A 50 12.48 4.35 -5.09
N CYS A 51 11.75 4.82 -6.11
CA CYS A 51 10.36 4.45 -6.31
C CYS A 51 10.19 2.94 -6.56
N ALA A 52 11.02 2.36 -7.42
CA ALA A 52 10.99 0.92 -7.71
C ALA A 52 11.26 0.08 -6.46
N PHE A 53 12.25 0.46 -5.66
CA PHE A 53 12.53 -0.20 -4.38
C PHE A 53 11.39 -0.04 -3.38
N GLY A 54 10.75 1.12 -3.31
CA GLY A 54 9.57 1.34 -2.46
C GLY A 54 8.44 0.36 -2.80
N VAL A 55 8.12 0.20 -4.08
CA VAL A 55 7.12 -0.79 -4.54
C VAL A 55 7.55 -2.22 -4.22
N LEU A 56 8.82 -2.57 -4.49
CA LEU A 56 9.36 -3.89 -4.24
C LEU A 56 9.23 -4.32 -2.79
N ILE A 57 9.38 -3.39 -1.84
CA ILE A 57 9.23 -3.68 -0.41
C ILE A 57 7.79 -3.94 -0.01
N VAL A 58 6.85 -3.19 -0.55
CA VAL A 58 5.43 -3.49 -0.32
C VAL A 58 5.12 -4.91 -0.81
N VAL A 59 5.63 -5.29 -1.99
CA VAL A 59 5.48 -6.63 -2.55
C VAL A 59 6.12 -7.70 -1.64
N ILE A 60 7.36 -7.47 -1.19
CA ILE A 60 8.04 -8.39 -0.26
C ILE A 60 7.28 -8.51 1.07
N ALA A 61 6.78 -7.40 1.61
CA ALA A 61 6.00 -7.42 2.84
C ALA A 61 4.72 -8.27 2.69
N ILE A 62 4.02 -8.14 1.56
CA ILE A 62 2.85 -8.96 1.25
C ILE A 62 3.25 -10.44 1.13
N MET A 63 4.32 -10.75 0.40
CA MET A 63 4.81 -12.14 0.24
C MET A 63 5.21 -12.78 1.57
N VAL A 64 5.94 -12.06 2.41
CA VAL A 64 6.35 -12.57 3.74
C VAL A 64 5.14 -12.85 4.64
N GLN A 65 4.14 -11.99 4.62
CA GLN A 65 2.90 -12.20 5.38
C GLN A 65 2.09 -13.38 4.83
N ALA A 66 2.02 -13.52 3.51
CA ALA A 66 1.34 -14.63 2.86
C ALA A 66 2.03 -15.98 3.14
N GLN A 67 3.36 -16.05 3.07
CA GLN A 67 4.13 -17.24 3.45
C GLN A 67 3.92 -17.60 4.93
N TRP A 68 3.97 -16.61 5.80
CA TRP A 68 3.74 -16.83 7.23
C TRP A 68 2.34 -17.35 7.54
N PHE A 69 1.33 -16.93 6.78
CA PHE A 69 -0.03 -17.47 6.90
C PHE A 69 -0.08 -18.93 6.42
N ASP A 70 0.54 -19.25 5.28
CA ASP A 70 0.59 -20.64 4.78
C ASP A 70 1.30 -21.56 5.78
N GLU A 71 2.45 -21.17 6.31
CA GLU A 71 3.21 -21.96 7.27
C GLU A 71 2.47 -22.18 8.61
N ASN A 72 1.80 -21.17 9.16
CA ASN A 72 1.21 -21.23 10.49
C ASN A 72 -0.25 -21.69 10.52
N ILE A 73 -0.98 -21.62 9.41
CA ILE A 73 -2.41 -21.95 9.38
C ILE A 73 -2.72 -23.10 8.42
N LEU A 74 -2.09 -23.12 7.24
CA LEU A 74 -2.42 -24.06 6.17
C LEU A 74 -1.51 -25.28 6.13
N SER A 75 -0.32 -25.23 6.74
CA SER A 75 0.64 -26.34 6.81
C SER A 75 0.33 -27.33 7.95
N ALA A 76 1.16 -28.37 8.06
CA ALA A 76 1.08 -29.35 9.16
C ALA A 76 1.18 -28.69 10.55
N GLN A 77 1.95 -27.58 10.71
CA GLN A 77 1.98 -26.81 11.95
C GLN A 77 0.64 -26.12 12.23
N GLY A 78 -0.10 -25.74 11.19
CA GLY A 78 -1.44 -25.18 11.30
C GLY A 78 -2.45 -26.17 11.87
N GLN A 79 -2.27 -27.48 11.66
CA GLN A 79 -3.12 -28.49 12.28
C GLN A 79 -3.03 -28.44 13.82
N LEU A 80 -1.82 -28.26 14.38
CA LEU A 80 -1.62 -28.07 15.80
C LEU A 80 -2.25 -26.77 16.31
N THR A 81 -2.16 -25.71 15.52
CA THR A 81 -2.76 -24.40 15.87
C THR A 81 -4.29 -24.49 15.87
N ASN A 82 -4.87 -25.29 14.97
CA ASN A 82 -6.31 -25.51 14.89
C ASN A 82 -6.88 -26.42 16.01
N MET A 83 -6.01 -27.10 16.80
CA MET A 83 -6.40 -27.83 17.99
C MET A 83 -6.68 -26.92 19.21
N TYR A 84 -6.30 -25.64 19.17
CA TYR A 84 -6.68 -24.71 20.22
C TYR A 84 -8.21 -24.48 20.22
N PRO A 85 -8.83 -24.25 21.38
CA PRO A 85 -10.27 -24.04 21.52
C PRO A 85 -10.69 -22.62 21.04
N VAL A 86 -10.22 -22.22 19.86
CA VAL A 86 -10.49 -20.92 19.23
C VAL A 86 -11.12 -21.16 17.88
N SER A 87 -12.14 -20.37 17.53
CA SER A 87 -12.77 -20.50 16.23
C SER A 87 -11.81 -20.12 15.10
N SER A 88 -11.90 -20.83 13.95
CA SER A 88 -11.05 -20.57 12.78
C SER A 88 -11.16 -19.10 12.31
N VAL A 89 -12.35 -18.48 12.45
CA VAL A 89 -12.57 -17.08 12.13
C VAL A 89 -11.76 -16.17 13.04
N GLN A 90 -11.78 -16.40 14.35
CA GLN A 90 -11.00 -15.59 15.31
C GLN A 90 -9.49 -15.71 15.04
N LEU A 91 -9.03 -16.90 14.70
CA LEU A 91 -7.64 -17.17 14.37
C LEU A 91 -7.20 -16.37 13.11
N VAL A 92 -8.00 -16.38 12.04
CA VAL A 92 -7.71 -15.60 10.83
C VAL A 92 -7.80 -14.11 11.11
N MET A 93 -8.83 -13.64 11.82
CA MET A 93 -9.00 -12.23 12.17
C MET A 93 -7.83 -11.70 12.99
N SER A 94 -7.25 -12.48 13.89
CA SER A 94 -6.04 -12.09 14.63
C SER A 94 -4.85 -11.83 13.69
N LYS A 95 -4.75 -12.58 12.57
CA LYS A 95 -3.71 -12.37 11.57
C LYS A 95 -3.96 -11.12 10.72
N VAL A 96 -5.22 -10.85 10.36
CA VAL A 96 -5.62 -9.62 9.66
C VAL A 96 -5.30 -8.39 10.51
N ILE A 97 -5.63 -8.41 11.81
CA ILE A 97 -5.32 -7.32 12.74
C ILE A 97 -3.80 -7.14 12.88
N ASN A 98 -3.05 -8.22 13.01
CA ASN A 98 -1.60 -8.15 13.06
C ASN A 98 -1.01 -7.57 11.77
N SER A 99 -1.55 -7.95 10.61
CA SER A 99 -1.15 -7.38 9.32
C SER A 99 -1.46 -5.88 9.24
N PHE A 100 -2.57 -5.42 9.84
CA PHE A 100 -2.92 -4.00 9.93
C PHE A 100 -1.87 -3.22 10.74
N ILE A 101 -1.47 -3.73 11.90
CA ILE A 101 -0.44 -3.09 12.74
C ILE A 101 0.86 -2.96 11.97
N TRP A 102 1.29 -4.03 11.28
CA TRP A 102 2.53 -4.02 10.49
C TRP A 102 2.46 -3.10 9.28
N ALA A 103 1.36 -3.11 8.54
CA ALA A 103 1.18 -2.22 7.40
C ALA A 103 1.19 -0.75 7.84
N PHE A 104 0.60 -0.44 9.00
CA PHE A 104 0.61 0.91 9.55
C PHE A 104 2.03 1.35 9.95
N ILE A 105 2.79 0.50 10.63
CA ILE A 105 4.20 0.78 10.98
C ILE A 105 5.03 1.00 9.72
N LEU A 106 4.90 0.12 8.71
CA LEU A 106 5.63 0.25 7.44
C LEU A 106 5.25 1.53 6.67
N SER A 107 3.98 1.92 6.68
CA SER A 107 3.55 3.16 6.03
C SER A 107 4.11 4.40 6.73
N LEU A 108 4.18 4.41 8.07
CA LEU A 108 4.84 5.48 8.83
C LEU A 108 6.34 5.58 8.51
N VAL A 109 7.02 4.43 8.42
CA VAL A 109 8.44 4.40 8.03
C VAL A 109 8.62 4.92 6.61
N ALA A 110 7.79 4.49 5.66
CA ALA A 110 7.84 4.95 4.27
C ALA A 110 7.63 6.47 4.16
N VAL A 111 6.65 7.01 4.88
CA VAL A 111 6.42 8.46 4.96
C VAL A 111 7.58 9.18 5.61
N GLY A 112 8.16 8.64 6.68
CA GLY A 112 9.34 9.20 7.33
C GLY A 112 10.54 9.27 6.37
N VAL A 113 10.82 8.18 5.66
CA VAL A 113 11.89 8.13 4.64
C VAL A 113 11.63 9.14 3.51
N PHE A 114 10.39 9.19 3.00
CA PHE A 114 10.01 10.16 1.97
C PHE A 114 10.16 11.61 2.46
N SER A 115 9.75 11.91 3.70
CA SER A 115 9.89 13.23 4.29
C SER A 115 11.36 13.65 4.40
N VAL A 116 12.24 12.76 4.86
CA VAL A 116 13.70 13.02 4.92
C VAL A 116 14.27 13.30 3.53
N PHE A 117 13.79 12.57 2.51
CA PHE A 117 14.20 12.80 1.12
C PHE A 117 13.71 14.16 0.60
N CYS A 118 12.48 14.53 0.88
CA CYS A 118 11.87 15.76 0.36
C CYS A 118 12.39 17.03 1.03
N VAL A 119 12.71 17.01 2.32
CA VAL A 119 13.15 18.19 3.08
C VAL A 119 14.37 18.84 2.42
N GLY A 120 14.25 20.15 2.08
CA GLY A 120 15.31 20.95 1.46
C GLY A 120 15.52 20.70 -0.04
N THR A 121 14.63 19.97 -0.72
CA THR A 121 14.63 19.89 -2.19
C THR A 121 13.69 20.96 -2.77
N ASP A 122 13.95 21.39 -4.02
CA ASP A 122 13.08 22.34 -4.71
C ASP A 122 11.69 21.75 -4.97
N VAL A 123 11.60 20.42 -5.10
CA VAL A 123 10.33 19.69 -5.18
C VAL A 123 9.48 19.90 -3.93
N PHE A 124 10.10 19.85 -2.74
CA PHE A 124 9.40 20.10 -1.48
C PHE A 124 8.96 21.55 -1.34
N LYS A 125 9.83 22.50 -1.70
CA LYS A 125 9.48 23.94 -1.72
C LYS A 125 8.30 24.17 -2.66
N GLY A 126 8.36 23.66 -3.89
CA GLY A 126 7.26 23.77 -4.85
C GLY A 126 5.96 23.12 -4.38
N MET A 127 6.02 21.97 -3.70
CA MET A 127 4.84 21.35 -3.08
C MET A 127 4.27 22.21 -1.95
N VAL A 128 5.11 22.75 -1.08
CA VAL A 128 4.68 23.60 0.03
C VAL A 128 4.09 24.92 -0.48
N GLU A 129 4.71 25.54 -1.48
CA GLU A 129 4.21 26.75 -2.13
C GLU A 129 2.86 26.48 -2.82
N ALA A 130 2.73 25.40 -3.59
CA ALA A 130 1.47 25.02 -4.22
C ALA A 130 0.34 24.78 -3.21
N ILE A 131 0.64 24.15 -2.06
CA ILE A 131 -0.33 23.94 -0.98
C ILE A 131 -0.64 25.25 -0.27
N ALA A 132 0.35 26.13 -0.07
CA ALA A 132 0.15 27.45 0.53
C ALA A 132 -0.73 28.32 -0.38
N ASP A 133 -0.49 28.34 -1.69
CA ASP A 133 -1.29 29.07 -2.68
C ASP A 133 -2.74 28.54 -2.73
N LEU A 134 -2.93 27.23 -2.68
CA LEU A 134 -4.26 26.61 -2.58
C LEU A 134 -4.96 27.00 -1.28
N SER A 135 -4.22 27.11 -0.17
CA SER A 135 -4.74 27.47 1.14
C SER A 135 -5.11 28.96 1.23
N THR A 136 -4.32 29.86 0.66
CA THR A 136 -4.53 31.32 0.73
C THR A 136 -5.59 31.81 -0.24
N ASN A 137 -5.62 31.28 -1.48
CA ASN A 137 -6.56 31.75 -2.49
C ASN A 137 -8.01 31.32 -2.27
N ASN A 138 -8.27 30.24 -1.52
CA ASN A 138 -9.58 29.57 -1.50
C ASN A 138 -10.17 29.35 -0.10
N ASN A 139 -9.65 30.00 0.96
CA ASN A 139 -10.11 29.79 2.35
C ASN A 139 -10.13 28.30 2.81
N ILE A 140 -9.31 27.43 2.17
CA ILE A 140 -9.27 26.03 2.50
C ILE A 140 -8.05 25.76 3.35
N LYS A 141 -8.28 25.32 4.57
CA LYS A 141 -7.21 24.85 5.46
C LYS A 141 -6.76 23.42 5.07
N ILE A 142 -6.13 23.27 3.90
CA ILE A 142 -5.43 22.03 3.57
C ILE A 142 -4.04 22.14 4.19
N SER A 143 -3.79 21.38 5.24
CA SER A 143 -2.45 21.31 5.83
C SER A 143 -1.66 20.19 5.14
N PHE A 144 -0.35 20.39 4.98
CA PHE A 144 0.56 19.34 4.49
C PHE A 144 0.45 18.06 5.32
N GLY A 145 0.26 18.20 6.64
CA GLY A 145 0.02 17.09 7.53
C GLY A 145 -1.24 16.27 7.21
N SER A 146 -2.32 16.92 6.73
CA SER A 146 -3.54 16.19 6.35
C SER A 146 -3.36 15.36 5.08
N ILE A 147 -2.58 15.86 4.11
CA ILE A 147 -2.24 15.10 2.89
C ILE A 147 -1.41 13.88 3.25
N ILE A 148 -0.36 14.07 4.05
CA ILE A 148 0.51 12.97 4.49
C ILE A 148 -0.27 11.91 5.28
N SER A 149 -1.09 12.33 6.25
CA SER A 149 -1.85 11.40 7.08
C SER A 149 -2.86 10.59 6.26
N THR A 150 -3.55 11.23 5.33
CA THR A 150 -4.50 10.55 4.42
C THR A 150 -3.77 9.56 3.51
N SER A 151 -2.64 9.95 2.94
CA SER A 151 -1.83 9.07 2.07
C SER A 151 -1.26 7.88 2.86
N CYS A 152 -0.75 8.11 4.07
CA CYS A 152 -0.25 7.05 4.95
C CYS A 152 -1.35 6.05 5.30
N PHE A 153 -2.53 6.56 5.69
CA PHE A 153 -3.68 5.73 6.02
C PHE A 153 -4.18 4.92 4.81
N PHE A 154 -4.23 5.55 3.63
CA PHE A 154 -4.61 4.87 2.39
C PHE A 154 -3.65 3.74 2.03
N VAL A 155 -2.33 3.98 2.06
CA VAL A 155 -1.31 2.96 1.75
C VAL A 155 -1.38 1.81 2.75
N ALA A 156 -1.53 2.10 4.05
CA ALA A 156 -1.66 1.07 5.07
C ALA A 156 -2.88 0.18 4.82
N THR A 157 -4.05 0.77 4.60
CA THR A 157 -5.30 0.02 4.39
C THR A 157 -5.30 -0.76 3.08
N ALA A 158 -4.73 -0.21 2.00
CA ALA A 158 -4.57 -0.90 0.73
C ALA A 158 -3.64 -2.13 0.86
N THR A 159 -2.54 -1.99 1.60
CA THR A 159 -1.62 -3.10 1.86
C THR A 159 -2.31 -4.23 2.64
N VAL A 160 -3.08 -3.89 3.68
CA VAL A 160 -3.85 -4.90 4.45
C VAL A 160 -4.90 -5.60 3.59
N ASN A 161 -5.57 -4.85 2.72
CA ASN A 161 -6.55 -5.41 1.80
C ASN A 161 -5.91 -6.45 0.87
N LEU A 162 -4.75 -6.13 0.28
CA LEU A 162 -4.00 -7.07 -0.56
C LEU A 162 -3.53 -8.31 0.22
N ILE A 163 -3.04 -8.15 1.45
CA ILE A 163 -2.63 -9.26 2.31
C ILE A 163 -3.84 -10.17 2.62
N SER A 164 -4.98 -9.59 2.99
CA SER A 164 -6.20 -10.36 3.31
C SER A 164 -6.75 -11.09 2.09
N LEU A 165 -6.63 -10.49 0.89
CA LEU A 165 -6.96 -11.13 -0.37
C LEU A 165 -6.01 -12.31 -0.67
N CYS A 166 -4.71 -12.19 -0.36
CA CYS A 166 -3.77 -13.31 -0.44
C CYS A 166 -4.17 -14.45 0.50
N TYR A 167 -4.60 -14.16 1.73
CA TYR A 167 -5.05 -15.20 2.66
C TYR A 167 -6.27 -15.95 2.11
N LEU A 168 -7.25 -15.21 1.56
CA LEU A 168 -8.43 -15.82 0.96
C LEU A 168 -8.07 -16.71 -0.24
N SER A 169 -7.24 -16.20 -1.17
CA SER A 169 -6.85 -16.96 -2.36
C SER A 169 -6.01 -18.20 -2.02
N GLN A 170 -5.11 -18.12 -1.03
CA GLN A 170 -4.37 -19.29 -0.53
C GLN A 170 -5.30 -20.35 0.06
N THR A 171 -6.31 -19.93 0.83
CA THR A 171 -7.28 -20.85 1.43
C THR A 171 -8.15 -21.52 0.37
N ILE A 172 -8.58 -20.79 -0.67
CA ILE A 172 -9.29 -21.36 -1.83
C ILE A 172 -8.38 -22.36 -2.56
N GLY A 173 -7.11 -21.98 -2.82
CA GLY A 173 -6.16 -22.87 -3.49
C GLY A 173 -5.93 -24.19 -2.76
N GLN A 174 -6.01 -24.22 -1.43
CA GLN A 174 -5.89 -25.44 -0.64
C GLN A 174 -7.06 -26.43 -0.86
N VAL A 175 -8.21 -25.97 -1.35
CA VAL A 175 -9.34 -26.86 -1.68
C VAL A 175 -8.99 -27.74 -2.88
N PHE A 176 -8.08 -27.29 -3.76
CA PHE A 176 -7.69 -27.99 -4.99
C PHE A 176 -6.32 -28.65 -4.82
N ALA A 177 -6.28 -29.91 -4.36
CA ALA A 177 -5.05 -30.62 -4.02
C ALA A 177 -4.04 -30.70 -5.17
N ASN A 178 -4.49 -30.99 -6.41
CA ASN A 178 -3.62 -31.24 -7.55
C ASN A 178 -3.08 -29.98 -8.25
N PHE A 179 -3.75 -28.82 -8.07
CA PHE A 179 -3.43 -27.56 -8.75
C PHE A 179 -3.34 -26.36 -7.78
N LYS A 180 -2.90 -26.61 -6.54
CA LYS A 180 -2.88 -25.62 -5.45
C LYS A 180 -2.35 -24.25 -5.91
N ASN A 181 -1.14 -24.20 -6.45
CA ASN A 181 -0.48 -22.94 -6.81
C ASN A 181 -1.18 -22.19 -7.95
N LEU A 182 -1.67 -22.92 -8.94
CA LEU A 182 -2.41 -22.35 -10.06
C LEU A 182 -3.74 -21.78 -9.57
N MET A 183 -4.45 -22.50 -8.71
CA MET A 183 -5.74 -22.06 -8.18
C MET A 183 -5.59 -20.86 -7.21
N VAL A 184 -4.50 -20.76 -6.48
CA VAL A 184 -4.15 -19.55 -5.71
C VAL A 184 -4.04 -18.34 -6.63
N LEU A 185 -3.30 -18.46 -7.72
CA LEU A 185 -3.12 -17.36 -8.68
C LEU A 185 -4.45 -16.98 -9.36
N VAL A 186 -5.18 -17.98 -9.86
CA VAL A 186 -6.46 -17.75 -10.55
C VAL A 186 -7.48 -17.12 -9.63
N SER A 187 -7.62 -17.60 -8.40
CA SER A 187 -8.56 -17.02 -7.43
C SER A 187 -8.15 -15.60 -7.01
N PHE A 188 -6.85 -15.33 -6.83
CA PHE A 188 -6.35 -13.99 -6.55
C PHE A 188 -6.74 -13.01 -7.66
N VAL A 189 -6.41 -13.35 -8.92
CA VAL A 189 -6.71 -12.49 -10.07
C VAL A 189 -8.23 -12.33 -10.26
N ALA A 190 -8.99 -13.41 -10.15
CA ALA A 190 -10.45 -13.37 -10.33
C ALA A 190 -11.13 -12.46 -9.28
N ILE A 191 -10.79 -12.62 -8.00
CA ILE A 191 -11.37 -11.80 -6.93
C ILE A 191 -10.92 -10.33 -7.10
N PHE A 192 -9.65 -10.08 -7.42
CA PHE A 192 -9.12 -8.75 -7.63
C PHE A 192 -9.86 -8.02 -8.77
N VAL A 193 -10.05 -8.69 -9.91
CA VAL A 193 -10.80 -8.13 -11.05
C VAL A 193 -12.25 -7.85 -10.70
N VAL A 194 -12.93 -8.79 -10.02
CA VAL A 194 -14.33 -8.59 -9.58
C VAL A 194 -14.45 -7.39 -8.66
N VAL A 195 -13.53 -7.22 -7.71
CA VAL A 195 -13.55 -6.08 -6.79
C VAL A 195 -13.28 -4.75 -7.52
N LEU A 196 -12.34 -4.73 -8.46
CA LEU A 196 -12.11 -3.53 -9.29
C LEU A 196 -13.34 -3.16 -10.10
N LEU A 197 -14.01 -4.14 -10.71
CA LEU A 197 -15.26 -3.91 -11.46
C LEU A 197 -16.37 -3.38 -10.55
N LEU A 198 -16.56 -3.95 -9.37
CA LEU A 198 -17.55 -3.48 -8.40
C LEU A 198 -17.25 -2.05 -7.93
N LEU A 199 -16.00 -1.74 -7.62
CA LEU A 199 -15.57 -0.38 -7.27
C LEU A 199 -15.85 0.59 -8.41
N TYR A 200 -15.50 0.23 -9.65
CA TYR A 200 -15.78 1.07 -10.81
C TYR A 200 -17.29 1.32 -10.98
N LEU A 201 -18.13 0.30 -10.87
CA LEU A 201 -19.59 0.44 -10.96
C LEU A 201 -20.15 1.34 -9.85
N ILE A 202 -19.68 1.17 -8.61
CA ILE A 202 -20.07 2.02 -7.48
C ILE A 202 -19.72 3.48 -7.75
N PHE A 203 -18.47 3.77 -8.16
CA PHE A 203 -18.04 5.13 -8.44
C PHE A 203 -18.75 5.75 -9.64
N SER A 204 -19.02 4.96 -10.67
CA SER A 204 -19.82 5.40 -11.82
C SER A 204 -21.26 5.73 -11.40
N ALA A 205 -21.90 4.87 -10.60
CA ALA A 205 -23.26 5.09 -10.11
C ALA A 205 -23.41 6.34 -9.23
N PHE A 206 -22.37 6.66 -8.42
CA PHE A 206 -22.37 7.88 -7.60
C PHE A 206 -21.92 9.13 -8.35
N GLY A 207 -21.73 9.07 -9.67
CA GLY A 207 -21.34 10.21 -10.50
C GLY A 207 -19.93 10.77 -10.18
N VAL A 208 -19.13 10.05 -9.39
CA VAL A 208 -17.80 10.50 -8.95
C VAL A 208 -16.86 10.68 -10.15
N VAL A 209 -16.95 9.80 -11.14
CA VAL A 209 -16.17 9.87 -12.38
C VAL A 209 -16.52 11.13 -13.17
N HIS A 210 -17.79 11.50 -13.23
CA HIS A 210 -18.26 12.72 -13.90
C HIS A 210 -17.74 13.97 -13.21
N LEU A 211 -17.88 14.06 -11.88
CA LEU A 211 -17.35 15.17 -11.07
C LEU A 211 -15.85 15.35 -11.23
N PHE A 212 -15.09 14.24 -11.31
CA PHE A 212 -13.65 14.28 -11.50
C PHE A 212 -13.27 14.81 -12.88
N ASN A 213 -13.98 14.35 -13.93
CA ASN A 213 -13.76 14.81 -15.30
C ASN A 213 -14.12 16.29 -15.47
N GLU A 214 -15.20 16.76 -14.87
CA GLU A 214 -15.58 18.18 -14.88
C GLU A 214 -14.55 19.05 -14.16
N ALA A 215 -14.06 18.61 -12.99
CA ALA A 215 -13.06 19.36 -12.24
C ALA A 215 -11.73 19.49 -13.00
N ILE A 216 -11.32 18.44 -13.72
CA ILE A 216 -10.14 18.49 -14.60
C ILE A 216 -10.38 19.40 -15.81
N ALA A 217 -11.53 19.27 -16.47
CA ALA A 217 -11.87 20.07 -17.65
C ALA A 217 -11.92 21.58 -17.35
N ASN A 218 -12.44 21.93 -16.18
CA ASN A 218 -12.56 23.33 -15.72
C ASN A 218 -11.27 23.87 -15.08
N LYS A 219 -10.16 23.09 -15.05
CA LYS A 219 -8.89 23.44 -14.42
C LYS A 219 -9.02 23.89 -12.96
N GLN A 220 -10.03 23.41 -12.26
CA GLN A 220 -10.28 23.68 -10.84
C GLN A 220 -9.38 22.79 -9.97
N SER A 221 -8.10 23.16 -9.85
CA SER A 221 -7.10 22.41 -9.09
C SER A 221 -7.54 22.13 -7.64
N GLU A 222 -8.22 23.08 -7.02
CA GLU A 222 -8.79 22.96 -5.67
C GLU A 222 -9.82 21.84 -5.55
N THR A 223 -10.80 21.83 -6.44
CA THR A 223 -11.86 20.82 -6.45
C THR A 223 -11.27 19.43 -6.66
N VAL A 224 -10.25 19.31 -7.52
CA VAL A 224 -9.52 18.06 -7.75
C VAL A 224 -8.83 17.58 -6.47
N VAL A 225 -8.09 18.44 -5.75
CA VAL A 225 -7.39 18.06 -4.53
C VAL A 225 -8.37 17.64 -3.43
N ARG A 226 -9.47 18.37 -3.23
CA ARG A 226 -10.53 17.99 -2.28
C ARG A 226 -11.15 16.64 -2.61
N LEU A 227 -11.47 16.42 -3.89
CA LEU A 227 -12.01 15.15 -4.35
C LEU A 227 -11.02 14.01 -4.09
N VAL A 228 -9.75 14.17 -4.45
CA VAL A 228 -8.71 13.15 -4.23
C VAL A 228 -8.58 12.82 -2.74
N MET A 229 -8.53 13.82 -1.85
CA MET A 229 -8.43 13.58 -0.41
C MET A 229 -9.68 12.90 0.15
N SER A 230 -10.88 13.35 -0.24
CA SER A 230 -12.13 12.73 0.20
C SER A 230 -12.29 11.30 -0.34
N MET A 231 -11.84 11.06 -1.56
CA MET A 231 -11.78 9.71 -2.12
C MET A 231 -10.76 8.84 -1.40
N GLY A 232 -9.57 9.35 -1.12
CA GLY A 232 -8.53 8.61 -0.39
C GLY A 232 -9.03 8.09 0.96
N THR A 233 -9.75 8.93 1.72
CA THR A 233 -10.34 8.51 3.00
C THR A 233 -11.46 7.48 2.80
N ARG A 234 -12.37 7.68 1.85
CA ARG A 234 -13.47 6.74 1.56
C ARG A 234 -12.93 5.39 1.08
N PHE A 235 -11.94 5.39 0.20
CA PHE A 235 -11.26 4.17 -0.24
C PHE A 235 -10.58 3.43 0.91
N SER A 236 -9.99 4.15 1.85
CA SER A 236 -9.38 3.55 3.03
C SER A 236 -10.42 2.80 3.87
N PHE A 237 -11.60 3.37 4.08
CA PHE A 237 -12.69 2.68 4.79
C PHE A 237 -13.19 1.46 4.01
N ILE A 238 -13.34 1.56 2.69
CA ILE A 238 -13.73 0.42 1.85
C ILE A 238 -12.68 -0.70 1.94
N ASN A 239 -11.38 -0.36 1.89
CA ASN A 239 -10.30 -1.32 2.02
C ASN A 239 -10.34 -2.06 3.38
N ILE A 240 -10.66 -1.35 4.46
CA ILE A 240 -10.81 -1.96 5.79
C ILE A 240 -11.98 -2.94 5.78
N LEU A 241 -13.13 -2.53 5.28
CA LEU A 241 -14.32 -3.40 5.22
C LEU A 241 -14.06 -4.65 4.36
N LEU A 242 -13.44 -4.50 3.20
CA LEU A 242 -13.05 -5.62 2.35
C LEU A 242 -12.05 -6.55 3.05
N SER A 243 -11.08 -6.01 3.76
CA SER A 243 -10.09 -6.82 4.51
C SER A 243 -10.77 -7.69 5.58
N PHE A 244 -11.72 -7.14 6.32
CA PHE A 244 -12.52 -7.90 7.28
C PHE A 244 -13.40 -8.94 6.60
N PHE A 245 -14.03 -8.59 5.49
CA PHE A 245 -14.82 -9.53 4.71
C PHE A 245 -13.98 -10.71 4.20
N TYR A 246 -12.80 -10.46 3.63
CA TYR A 246 -11.89 -11.52 3.19
C TYR A 246 -11.42 -12.39 4.36
N GLY A 247 -11.08 -11.77 5.50
CA GLY A 247 -10.71 -12.50 6.71
C GLY A 247 -11.84 -13.41 7.21
N PHE A 248 -13.08 -12.91 7.21
CA PHE A 248 -14.26 -13.69 7.59
C PHE A 248 -14.49 -14.88 6.65
N MET A 249 -14.49 -14.64 5.34
CA MET A 249 -14.65 -15.67 4.31
C MET A 249 -13.55 -16.74 4.40
N THR A 250 -12.31 -16.33 4.61
CA THR A 250 -11.16 -17.23 4.85
C THR A 250 -11.42 -18.14 6.05
N GLY A 251 -11.89 -17.58 7.16
CA GLY A 251 -12.21 -18.33 8.37
C GLY A 251 -13.38 -19.32 8.18
N CYS A 252 -14.40 -18.93 7.42
CA CYS A 252 -15.53 -19.81 7.06
C CYS A 252 -15.08 -21.01 6.21
N ILE A 253 -14.26 -20.77 5.19
CA ILE A 253 -13.74 -21.84 4.32
C ILE A 253 -12.86 -22.81 5.13
N LEU A 254 -11.98 -22.29 5.98
CA LEU A 254 -11.15 -23.12 6.87
C LEU A 254 -12.01 -23.98 7.80
N ARG A 255 -13.06 -23.41 8.41
CA ARG A 255 -13.99 -24.16 9.27
C ARG A 255 -14.69 -25.28 8.52
N ALA A 256 -15.18 -24.99 7.31
CA ALA A 256 -15.83 -25.99 6.47
C ALA A 256 -14.89 -27.17 6.14
N ARG A 257 -13.62 -26.87 5.86
CA ARG A 257 -12.60 -27.89 5.54
C ARG A 257 -12.22 -28.74 6.77
N LEU A 258 -12.09 -28.12 7.94
CA LEU A 258 -11.75 -28.83 9.18
C LEU A 258 -12.85 -29.76 9.65
N ASN A 259 -14.11 -29.46 9.32
CA ASN A 259 -15.25 -30.35 9.65
C ASN A 259 -15.37 -31.55 8.69
N ILE A 260 -14.61 -31.59 7.60
CA ILE A 260 -14.62 -32.69 6.61
C ILE A 260 -13.47 -33.68 6.87
N MET A 261 -12.51 -33.30 7.71
CA MET A 261 -11.43 -34.16 8.19
C MET A 261 -11.78 -34.78 9.53
#